data_81b537d613a5d49a41a6a4ffce26efb6
#
_entry.id   81b537d613a5d49a41a6a4ffce26efb6
#
_cell.length_a   1.000
_cell.length_b   1.000
_cell.length_c   1.000
_cell.angle_alpha   90.00
_cell.angle_beta   90.00
_cell.angle_gamma   90.00
#
_symmetry.space_group_name_H-M   'P 1'
#
loop_
_entity.id
_entity.type
_entity.pdbx_description
1 polymer ?
#
loop_
_entity_poly.entity_id
_entity_poly.type
_entity_poly.pdbx_seq_one_letter_code
_entity_poly.pdbx_strand_id
1 'polypeptide(L)'
;MDFIPYKVNECLENTFYQVPKELFINPYYEKLNSDSKLLYALLLDRLSVSMKNEWIDEDGNIFLIFSRKEAGEKLNLSDKTVTKAFRELNNVKLIYEKRLGFRKKNIIYVGKIN
;
A
#
# COMPACT_ATOMS: atom_id res chain seq x y z
N MET A 1 20.49 16.00 -16.19
CA MET A 1 19.19 15.93 -16.88
C MET A 1 18.65 17.33 -17.10
N ASP A 2 18.07 17.57 -18.28
CA ASP A 2 17.47 18.86 -18.56
C ASP A 2 16.08 18.95 -17.94
N PHE A 3 15.74 20.15 -17.48
CA PHE A 3 14.39 20.42 -17.01
C PHE A 3 13.45 20.58 -18.21
N ILE A 4 12.40 19.74 -18.26
CA ILE A 4 11.42 19.77 -19.32
C ILE A 4 10.03 19.96 -18.70
N PRO A 5 9.43 21.16 -18.80
CA PRO A 5 8.12 21.40 -18.21
C PRO A 5 7.01 20.73 -19.01
N TYR A 6 5.90 20.40 -18.35
CA TYR A 6 4.69 19.99 -19.05
C TYR A 6 4.09 21.19 -19.77
N LYS A 7 3.56 20.93 -20.98
CA LYS A 7 2.86 21.96 -21.77
C LYS A 7 1.35 21.73 -21.67
N VAL A 8 0.59 22.77 -22.00
CA VAL A 8 -0.87 22.81 -21.81
C VAL A 8 -1.60 21.61 -22.41
N ASN A 9 -1.17 21.10 -23.53
CA ASN A 9 -1.87 20.04 -24.28
C ASN A 9 -1.29 18.65 -24.07
N GLU A 10 -0.38 18.48 -23.11
CA GLU A 10 0.23 17.19 -22.87
C GLU A 10 -0.54 16.36 -21.84
N CYS A 11 -0.63 15.06 -22.09
CA CYS A 11 -1.21 14.11 -21.15
C CYS A 11 -0.13 13.55 -20.22
N LEU A 12 -0.54 13.14 -19.01
CA LEU A 12 0.36 12.43 -18.12
C LEU A 12 0.51 10.99 -18.63
N GLU A 13 1.71 10.61 -19.00
CA GLU A 13 2.00 9.30 -19.62
C GLU A 13 2.62 8.30 -18.66
N ASN A 14 3.06 8.74 -17.48
CA ASN A 14 3.70 7.86 -16.51
C ASN A 14 2.69 6.97 -15.79
N THR A 15 3.17 5.84 -15.31
CA THR A 15 2.39 5.03 -14.36
C THR A 15 2.55 5.59 -12.95
N PHE A 16 1.55 5.40 -12.12
CA PHE A 16 1.49 6.04 -10.81
C PHE A 16 1.07 5.07 -9.73
N TYR A 17 1.61 5.27 -8.52
CA TYR A 17 0.95 4.81 -7.32
C TYR A 17 -0.07 5.87 -6.92
N GLN A 18 -1.27 5.46 -6.59
CA GLN A 18 -2.34 6.39 -6.23
C GLN A 18 -2.44 6.52 -4.71
N VAL A 19 -2.18 7.72 -4.20
CA VAL A 19 -2.34 8.01 -2.78
C VAL A 19 -3.68 8.71 -2.59
N PRO A 20 -4.64 8.08 -1.90
CA PRO A 20 -5.94 8.71 -1.69
C PRO A 20 -5.83 10.02 -0.91
N LYS A 21 -6.46 11.06 -1.42
CA LYS A 21 -6.45 12.39 -0.77
C LYS A 21 -7.08 12.34 0.62
N GLU A 22 -8.01 11.44 0.85
CA GLU A 22 -8.69 11.27 2.13
C GLU A 22 -7.72 11.01 3.28
N LEU A 23 -6.56 10.39 3.00
CA LEU A 23 -5.54 10.17 4.01
C LEU A 23 -4.92 11.46 4.54
N PHE A 24 -5.09 12.57 3.82
CA PHE A 24 -4.57 13.89 4.22
C PHE A 24 -5.66 14.79 4.79
N ILE A 25 -6.92 14.54 4.44
CA ILE A 25 -8.05 15.42 4.78
C ILE A 25 -8.81 14.92 6.01
N ASN A 26 -8.99 13.61 6.13
CA ASN A 26 -9.76 12.99 7.20
C ASN A 26 -8.98 13.00 8.51
N PRO A 27 -9.48 13.66 9.57
CA PRO A 27 -8.78 13.71 10.87
C PRO A 27 -8.46 12.32 11.45
N TYR A 28 -9.23 11.30 11.11
CA TYR A 28 -8.98 9.94 11.57
C TYR A 28 -7.60 9.43 11.14
N TYR A 29 -7.11 9.89 9.97
CA TYR A 29 -5.83 9.47 9.41
C TYR A 29 -4.71 10.48 9.65
N GLU A 30 -4.96 11.50 10.43
CA GLU A 30 -4.03 12.61 10.66
C GLU A 30 -2.67 12.17 11.19
N LYS A 31 -2.64 11.12 11.99
CA LYS A 31 -1.41 10.62 12.61
C LYS A 31 -0.56 9.74 11.70
N LEU A 32 -1.07 9.36 10.53
CA LEU A 32 -0.29 8.59 9.58
C LEU A 32 0.81 9.46 9.01
N ASN A 33 2.05 8.95 9.02
CA ASN A 33 3.14 9.66 8.36
C ASN A 33 3.14 9.37 6.84
N SER A 34 4.02 10.06 6.13
CA SER A 34 4.12 9.93 4.67
C SER A 34 4.48 8.51 4.23
N ASP A 35 5.34 7.83 4.99
CA ASP A 35 5.77 6.47 4.67
C ASP A 35 4.59 5.49 4.72
N SER A 36 3.71 5.65 5.71
CA SER A 36 2.51 4.82 5.84
C SER A 36 1.54 5.06 4.70
N LYS A 37 1.37 6.32 4.29
CA LYS A 37 0.51 6.68 3.15
C LYS A 37 1.04 6.08 1.84
N LEU A 38 2.36 6.13 1.63
CA LEU A 38 3.00 5.51 0.48
C LEU A 38 2.85 4.00 0.49
N LEU A 39 3.01 3.38 1.66
CA LEU A 39 2.80 1.94 1.79
C LEU A 39 1.37 1.56 1.40
N TYR A 40 0.38 2.31 1.87
CA TYR A 40 -1.01 2.04 1.51
C TYR A 40 -1.22 2.13 -0.01
N ALA A 41 -0.65 3.14 -0.65
CA ALA A 41 -0.72 3.30 -2.11
C ALA A 41 -0.08 2.11 -2.84
N LEU A 42 1.07 1.62 -2.36
CA LEU A 42 1.73 0.45 -2.91
C LEU A 42 0.85 -0.79 -2.78
N LEU A 43 0.23 -0.99 -1.61
CA LEU A 43 -0.64 -2.15 -1.39
C LEU A 43 -1.89 -2.09 -2.25
N LEU A 44 -2.48 -0.91 -2.46
CA LEU A 44 -3.60 -0.75 -3.40
C LEU A 44 -3.19 -1.18 -4.81
N ASP A 45 -2.01 -0.79 -5.24
CA ASP A 45 -1.49 -1.15 -6.56
C ASP A 45 -1.36 -2.67 -6.71
N ARG A 46 -1.00 -3.37 -5.63
CA ARG A 46 -0.82 -4.81 -5.66
C ARG A 46 -2.15 -5.59 -5.73
N LEU A 47 -3.28 -4.96 -5.49
CA LEU A 47 -4.58 -5.65 -5.55
C LEU A 47 -4.85 -6.23 -6.96
N SER A 48 -4.45 -5.54 -8.02
CA SER A 48 -4.64 -6.04 -9.38
C SER A 48 -3.82 -7.31 -9.63
N VAL A 49 -2.62 -7.42 -9.08
CA VAL A 49 -1.78 -8.61 -9.17
C VAL A 49 -2.44 -9.77 -8.42
N SER A 50 -2.97 -9.49 -7.24
CA SER A 50 -3.64 -10.51 -6.42
C SER A 50 -4.88 -11.07 -7.14
N MET A 51 -5.64 -10.23 -7.81
CA MET A 51 -6.80 -10.66 -8.58
C MET A 51 -6.38 -11.58 -9.73
N LYS A 52 -5.31 -11.27 -10.44
CA LYS A 52 -4.78 -12.11 -11.51
C LYS A 52 -4.28 -13.46 -10.99
N ASN A 53 -3.76 -13.49 -9.78
CA ASN A 53 -3.28 -14.72 -9.14
C ASN A 53 -4.38 -15.49 -8.42
N GLU A 54 -5.59 -14.97 -8.45
CA GLU A 54 -6.75 -15.59 -7.78
C GLU A 54 -6.56 -15.72 -6.26
N TRP A 55 -5.86 -14.79 -5.65
CA TRP A 55 -5.66 -14.73 -4.20
C TRP A 55 -6.93 -14.15 -3.55
N ILE A 56 -7.94 -14.99 -3.47
CA ILE A 56 -9.27 -14.61 -2.99
C ILE A 56 -9.70 -15.67 -1.98
N ASP A 57 -10.19 -15.24 -0.81
CA ASP A 57 -10.62 -16.16 0.23
C ASP A 57 -12.03 -16.68 -0.01
N GLU A 58 -12.54 -17.51 0.92
CA GLU A 58 -13.86 -18.13 0.79
C GLU A 58 -15.01 -17.12 0.74
N ASP A 59 -14.81 -15.94 1.34
CA ASP A 59 -15.81 -14.89 1.40
C ASP A 59 -15.71 -13.90 0.24
N GLY A 60 -14.81 -14.16 -0.70
CA GLY A 60 -14.60 -13.28 -1.85
C GLY A 60 -13.67 -12.09 -1.57
N ASN A 61 -13.00 -12.08 -0.43
CA ASN A 61 -12.07 -11.00 -0.08
C ASN A 61 -10.72 -11.23 -0.74
N ILE A 62 -10.19 -10.18 -1.37
CA ILE A 62 -8.88 -10.23 -1.99
C ILE A 62 -7.81 -10.06 -0.91
N PHE A 63 -6.78 -10.90 -0.95
CA PHE A 63 -5.64 -10.74 -0.06
C PHE A 63 -4.34 -10.62 -0.84
N LEU A 64 -3.33 -10.05 -0.19
CA LEU A 64 -1.98 -9.91 -0.73
C LEU A 64 -1.05 -10.89 -0.03
N ILE A 65 -0.11 -11.43 -0.79
CA ILE A 65 1.07 -12.12 -0.24
C ILE A 65 2.24 -11.20 -0.55
N PHE A 66 2.70 -10.46 0.45
CA PHE A 66 3.68 -9.41 0.24
C PHE A 66 4.51 -9.22 1.51
N SER A 67 5.83 -9.26 1.38
CA SER A 67 6.72 -9.17 2.52
C SER A 67 7.11 -7.72 2.82
N ARG A 68 7.53 -7.48 4.07
CA ARG A 68 8.11 -6.20 4.46
C ARG A 68 9.36 -5.88 3.67
N LYS A 69 10.15 -6.91 3.34
CA LYS A 69 11.35 -6.74 2.51
C LYS A 69 10.99 -6.21 1.13
N GLU A 70 9.98 -6.80 0.49
CA GLU A 70 9.51 -6.34 -0.82
C GLU A 70 9.02 -4.89 -0.77
N ALA A 71 8.26 -4.55 0.28
CA ALA A 71 7.77 -3.19 0.46
C ALA A 71 8.93 -2.20 0.63
N GLY A 72 9.92 -2.56 1.44
CA GLY A 72 11.09 -1.71 1.65
C GLY A 72 11.88 -1.48 0.37
N GLU A 73 12.05 -2.52 -0.44
CA GLU A 73 12.75 -2.42 -1.72
C GLU A 73 11.98 -1.52 -2.71
N LYS A 74 10.67 -1.69 -2.78
CA LYS A 74 9.82 -0.91 -3.69
C LYS A 74 9.77 0.58 -3.32
N LEU A 75 9.75 0.88 -2.02
CA LEU A 75 9.62 2.26 -1.53
C LEU A 75 10.96 2.89 -1.14
N ASN A 76 12.05 2.13 -1.24
CA ASN A 76 13.39 2.59 -0.82
C ASN A 76 13.40 3.02 0.66
N LEU A 77 12.79 2.18 1.51
CA LEU A 77 12.71 2.42 2.95
C LEU A 77 13.45 1.33 3.72
N SER A 78 13.98 1.69 4.90
CA SER A 78 14.63 0.74 5.79
C SER A 78 13.60 -0.21 6.41
N ASP A 79 14.08 -1.36 6.89
CA ASP A 79 13.22 -2.35 7.55
C ASP A 79 12.48 -1.75 8.75
N LYS A 80 13.15 -0.91 9.53
CA LYS A 80 12.55 -0.26 10.70
C LYS A 80 11.40 0.66 10.30
N THR A 81 11.62 1.46 9.25
CA THR A 81 10.61 2.40 8.73
C THR A 81 9.41 1.64 8.17
N VAL A 82 9.66 0.57 7.41
CA VAL A 82 8.59 -0.27 6.85
C VAL A 82 7.77 -0.92 7.95
N THR A 83 8.43 -1.47 8.97
CA THR A 83 7.74 -2.12 10.10
C THR A 83 6.83 -1.14 10.83
N LYS A 84 7.31 0.10 11.03
CA LYS A 84 6.50 1.16 11.64
C LYS A 84 5.29 1.49 10.76
N ALA A 85 5.49 1.59 9.44
CA ALA A 85 4.41 1.89 8.50
C ALA A 85 3.31 0.82 8.52
N PHE A 86 3.69 -0.46 8.50
CA PHE A 86 2.73 -1.56 8.63
C PHE A 86 1.93 -1.46 9.93
N ARG A 87 2.63 -1.19 11.04
CA ARG A 87 1.97 -1.06 12.35
C ARG A 87 0.96 0.11 12.35
N GLU A 88 1.32 1.25 11.77
CA GLU A 88 0.43 2.40 11.70
C GLU A 88 -0.81 2.10 10.87
N LEU A 89 -0.66 1.43 9.73
CA LEU A 89 -1.80 1.05 8.90
C LEU A 89 -2.72 0.03 9.59
N ASN A 90 -2.14 -0.92 10.33
CA ASN A 90 -2.92 -1.85 11.15
C ASN A 90 -3.72 -1.11 12.23
N ASN A 91 -3.10 -0.13 12.88
CA ASN A 91 -3.73 0.62 13.97
C ASN A 91 -4.95 1.42 13.50
N VAL A 92 -4.93 1.96 12.29
CA VAL A 92 -6.07 2.70 11.75
C VAL A 92 -7.00 1.82 10.92
N LYS A 93 -6.75 0.51 10.89
CA LYS A 93 -7.57 -0.47 10.20
C LYS A 93 -7.66 -0.26 8.68
N LEU A 94 -6.58 0.23 8.10
CA LEU A 94 -6.44 0.29 6.64
C LEU A 94 -5.84 -0.99 6.07
N ILE A 95 -5.22 -1.80 6.91
CA ILE A 95 -4.83 -3.17 6.56
C ILE A 95 -5.15 -4.10 7.73
N TYR A 96 -5.27 -5.36 7.40
CA TYR A 96 -5.34 -6.44 8.39
C TYR A 96 -4.36 -7.52 7.97
N GLU A 97 -3.35 -7.77 8.80
CA GLU A 97 -2.38 -8.83 8.56
C GLU A 97 -2.81 -10.08 9.31
N LYS A 98 -2.86 -11.20 8.58
CA LYS A 98 -3.18 -12.50 9.17
C LYS A 98 -1.97 -13.40 9.06
N ARG A 99 -1.50 -13.90 10.19
CA ARG A 99 -0.39 -14.84 10.24
C ARG A 99 -0.91 -16.26 10.05
N LEU A 100 -0.38 -16.96 9.03
CA LEU A 100 -0.83 -18.32 8.70
C LEU A 100 -0.13 -19.42 9.50
N GLY A 101 0.87 -19.06 10.32
CA GLY A 101 1.59 -20.00 11.15
C GLY A 101 3.10 -19.89 11.01
N PHE A 102 3.82 -20.75 11.73
CA PHE A 102 5.27 -20.74 11.74
C PHE A 102 5.83 -21.03 10.33
N ARG A 103 6.74 -20.21 9.85
CA ARG A 103 7.37 -20.29 8.52
C ARG A 103 6.42 -20.08 7.33
N LYS A 104 5.17 -19.73 7.57
CA LYS A 104 4.25 -19.37 6.50
C LYS A 104 4.25 -17.87 6.32
N LYS A 105 4.04 -17.40 5.09
CA LYS A 105 3.96 -15.97 4.80
C LYS A 105 2.68 -15.39 5.42
N ASN A 106 2.78 -14.15 5.88
CA ASN A 106 1.58 -13.41 6.29
C ASN A 106 0.78 -13.03 5.06
N ILE A 107 -0.53 -13.04 5.21
CA ILE A 107 -1.41 -12.48 4.20
C ILE A 107 -1.92 -11.13 4.69
N ILE A 108 -2.19 -10.24 3.76
CA ILE A 108 -2.61 -8.87 4.05
C ILE A 108 -3.92 -8.60 3.34
N TYR A 109 -4.92 -8.16 4.09
CA TYR A 109 -6.16 -7.60 3.52
C TYR A 109 -6.04 -6.08 3.53
N VAL A 110 -6.37 -5.46 2.40
CA VAL A 110 -6.35 -4.00 2.30
C VAL A 110 -7.76 -3.49 2.55
N GLY A 111 -7.90 -2.64 3.54
CA GLY A 111 -9.19 -2.06 3.91
C GLY A 111 -9.53 -0.83 3.07
N LYS A 112 -10.82 -0.60 2.91
CA LYS A 112 -11.31 0.62 2.26
C LYS A 112 -11.23 1.81 3.22
N ILE A 113 -11.04 2.98 2.65
CA ILE A 113 -11.14 4.22 3.40
C ILE A 113 -12.62 4.51 3.63
N ASN A 114 -12.94 4.83 4.87
CA ASN A 114 -14.32 5.18 5.27
C ASN A 114 -14.53 6.69 5.24
#